data_b4e4cabd95b125407800629276034195
#
_entry.id   b4e4cabd95b125407800629276034195
#
_cell.length_a   1.000
_cell.length_b   1.000
_cell.length_c   1.000
_cell.angle_alpha   90.00
_cell.angle_beta   90.00
_cell.angle_gamma   90.00
#
_symmetry.space_group_name_H-M   'P 1'
#
loop_
_entity.id
_entity.type
_entity.pdbx_description
1 polymer ?
#
loop_
_entity_poly.entity_id
_entity_poly.type
_entity_poly.pdbx_seq_one_letter_code
_entity_poly.pdbx_strand_id
1 'polypeptide(L)'
;MAFTLATWNINSVRLRAGLVEKLLTEEAPDILCLQETKSPVDKIPFERFEALGYGHMVARGQKGYNGVAILSKLPIEDAGGANYASLNHARHVIARMENGVEIHNHYIPAGGDTPDREANVKFGQKLDYLTEL
;
A
#
# COMPACT_ATOMS: atom_id res chain seq x y z
N MET A 1 7.09 -22.44 1.06
CA MET A 1 5.95 -22.08 0.19
C MET A 1 6.33 -20.94 -0.72
N ALA A 2 6.16 -21.11 -2.01
CA ALA A 2 6.41 -20.05 -2.97
C ALA A 2 5.12 -19.27 -3.23
N PHE A 3 5.21 -17.98 -3.40
CA PHE A 3 4.10 -17.14 -3.80
C PHE A 3 4.59 -15.99 -4.68
N THR A 4 3.69 -15.42 -5.45
CA THR A 4 3.99 -14.27 -6.30
C THR A 4 3.46 -13.00 -5.67
N LEU A 5 4.25 -11.94 -5.76
CA LEU A 5 3.89 -10.64 -5.21
C LEU A 5 4.09 -9.58 -6.27
N ALA A 6 3.09 -8.71 -6.43
CA ALA A 6 3.17 -7.54 -7.29
C ALA A 6 3.02 -6.29 -6.43
N THR A 7 3.62 -5.20 -6.87
CA THR A 7 3.49 -3.90 -6.22
C THR A 7 3.18 -2.84 -7.27
N TRP A 8 2.28 -1.91 -6.94
CA TRP A 8 1.79 -0.92 -7.90
C TRP A 8 1.35 0.36 -7.19
N ASN A 9 1.93 1.47 -7.59
CA ASN A 9 1.40 2.77 -7.19
C ASN A 9 0.18 3.05 -8.06
N ILE A 10 -1.02 2.89 -7.51
CA ILE A 10 -2.27 2.91 -8.28
C ILE A 10 -2.79 4.33 -8.54
N ASN A 11 -2.37 5.28 -7.74
CA ASN A 11 -2.82 6.67 -7.87
C ASN A 11 -4.35 6.76 -7.96
N SER A 12 -5.00 6.45 -6.85
CA SER A 12 -6.44 6.34 -6.65
C SER A 12 -7.03 4.99 -7.05
N VAL A 13 -7.24 4.16 -6.03
CA VAL A 13 -7.80 2.82 -6.22
C VAL A 13 -9.25 2.87 -6.70
N ARG A 14 -10.03 3.85 -6.25
CA ARG A 14 -11.44 3.96 -6.66
C ARG A 14 -11.56 4.36 -8.13
N LEU A 15 -10.74 5.31 -8.56
CA LEU A 15 -10.74 5.74 -9.95
C LEU A 15 -10.27 4.63 -10.89
N ARG A 16 -9.32 3.83 -10.43
CA ARG A 16 -8.66 2.80 -11.25
C ARG A 16 -9.00 1.36 -10.83
N ALA A 17 -10.15 1.19 -10.17
CA ALA A 17 -10.58 -0.14 -9.72
C ALA A 17 -10.67 -1.14 -10.88
N GLY A 18 -11.13 -0.69 -12.07
CA GLY A 18 -11.18 -1.54 -13.25
C GLY A 18 -9.81 -2.01 -13.72
N LEU A 19 -8.78 -1.16 -13.58
CA LEU A 19 -7.41 -1.54 -13.91
C LEU A 19 -6.85 -2.54 -12.90
N VAL A 20 -7.20 -2.38 -11.62
CA VAL A 20 -6.82 -3.36 -10.59
C VAL A 20 -7.46 -4.72 -10.91
N GLU A 21 -8.75 -4.73 -11.23
CA GLU A 21 -9.44 -5.97 -11.61
C GLU A 21 -8.76 -6.64 -12.81
N LYS A 22 -8.35 -5.85 -13.79
CA LYS A 22 -7.65 -6.35 -14.97
C LYS A 22 -6.33 -7.02 -14.59
N LEU A 23 -5.53 -6.37 -13.74
CA LEU A 23 -4.26 -6.93 -13.27
C LEU A 23 -4.49 -8.22 -12.49
N LEU A 24 -5.46 -8.23 -11.57
CA LEU A 24 -5.78 -9.39 -10.77
C LEU A 24 -6.24 -10.57 -11.64
N THR A 25 -6.92 -10.30 -12.74
CA THR A 25 -7.42 -11.34 -13.65
C THR A 25 -6.31 -11.84 -14.59
N GLU A 26 -5.54 -10.94 -15.17
CA GLU A 26 -4.55 -11.29 -16.21
C GLU A 26 -3.23 -11.78 -15.62
N GLU A 27 -2.71 -11.13 -14.59
CA GLU A 27 -1.43 -11.48 -13.98
C GLU A 27 -1.62 -12.40 -12.76
N ALA A 28 -2.75 -12.32 -12.11
CA ALA A 28 -3.16 -13.15 -10.98
C ALA A 28 -2.07 -13.37 -9.93
N PRO A 29 -1.42 -12.31 -9.41
CA PRO A 29 -0.44 -12.50 -8.34
C PRO A 29 -1.14 -13.04 -7.09
N ASP A 30 -0.42 -13.76 -6.25
CA ASP A 30 -0.97 -14.20 -4.97
C ASP A 30 -1.24 -13.02 -4.06
N ILE A 31 -0.37 -12.02 -4.10
CA ILE A 31 -0.43 -10.83 -3.26
C ILE A 31 -0.17 -9.58 -4.11
N LEU A 32 -0.99 -8.55 -3.92
CA LEU A 32 -0.83 -7.26 -4.58
C LEU A 32 -0.70 -6.15 -3.54
N CYS A 33 0.41 -5.43 -3.58
CA CYS A 33 0.63 -4.25 -2.75
C CYS A 33 0.33 -3.01 -3.56
N LEU A 34 -0.55 -2.15 -3.02
CA LEU A 34 -0.93 -0.89 -3.65
C LEU A 34 -0.46 0.29 -2.81
N GLN A 35 0.05 1.33 -3.47
CA GLN A 35 0.39 2.61 -2.86
C GLN A 35 -0.45 3.70 -3.52
N GLU A 36 -0.62 4.80 -2.80
CA GLU A 36 -1.47 5.93 -3.23
C GLU A 36 -2.90 5.50 -3.53
N THR A 37 -3.49 4.74 -2.60
CA THR A 37 -4.90 4.35 -2.73
C THR A 37 -5.83 5.56 -2.70
N LYS A 38 -5.43 6.64 -2.03
CA LYS A 38 -6.14 7.93 -1.94
C LYS A 38 -7.59 7.73 -1.49
N SER A 39 -7.80 6.83 -0.54
CA SER A 39 -9.12 6.44 -0.10
C SER A 39 -9.10 6.08 1.38
N PRO A 40 -10.14 6.49 2.15
CA PRO A 40 -10.37 5.85 3.44
C PRO A 40 -10.55 4.35 3.22
N VAL A 41 -10.18 3.55 4.21
CA VAL A 41 -10.21 2.08 4.07
C VAL A 41 -11.61 1.56 3.72
N ASP A 42 -12.64 2.12 4.35
CA ASP A 42 -14.04 1.71 4.14
C ASP A 42 -14.60 2.08 2.77
N LYS A 43 -13.88 2.90 1.99
CA LYS A 43 -14.28 3.31 0.63
C LYS A 43 -13.53 2.56 -0.45
N ILE A 44 -12.55 1.72 -0.10
CA ILE A 44 -11.87 0.87 -1.07
C ILE A 44 -12.89 -0.17 -1.57
N PRO A 45 -13.04 -0.36 -2.90
CA PRO A 45 -14.05 -1.29 -3.42
C PRO A 45 -13.62 -2.75 -3.28
N PHE A 46 -13.43 -3.19 -2.05
CA PHE A 46 -12.89 -4.52 -1.73
C PHE A 46 -13.75 -5.65 -2.30
N GLU A 47 -15.07 -5.50 -2.29
CA GLU A 47 -15.99 -6.52 -2.78
C GLU A 47 -15.75 -6.86 -4.25
N ARG A 48 -15.26 -5.92 -5.05
CA ARG A 48 -14.90 -6.17 -6.46
C ARG A 48 -13.69 -7.08 -6.57
N PHE A 49 -12.74 -6.92 -5.65
CA PHE A 49 -11.50 -7.73 -5.63
C PHE A 49 -11.76 -9.09 -4.98
N GLU A 50 -12.60 -9.11 -3.96
CA GLU A 50 -13.03 -10.34 -3.30
C GLU A 50 -13.70 -11.29 -4.30
N ALA A 51 -14.53 -10.74 -5.19
CA ALA A 51 -15.20 -11.51 -6.23
C ALA A 51 -14.23 -12.20 -7.18
N LEU A 52 -12.99 -11.72 -7.26
CA LEU A 52 -11.93 -12.29 -8.11
C LEU A 52 -11.02 -13.25 -7.35
N GLY A 53 -11.35 -13.58 -6.10
CA GLY A 53 -10.58 -14.52 -5.29
C GLY A 53 -9.63 -13.86 -4.28
N TYR A 54 -9.60 -12.53 -4.21
CA TYR A 54 -8.76 -11.79 -3.27
C TYR A 54 -9.56 -11.49 -2.01
N GLY A 55 -9.80 -12.53 -1.21
CA GLY A 55 -10.66 -12.46 -0.04
C GLY A 55 -10.04 -11.83 1.20
N HIS A 56 -8.81 -11.38 1.13
CA HIS A 56 -8.11 -10.79 2.28
C HIS A 56 -7.49 -9.46 1.91
N MET A 57 -7.71 -8.46 2.76
CA MET A 57 -7.14 -7.13 2.58
C MET A 57 -6.70 -6.58 3.93
N VAL A 58 -5.50 -6.01 3.98
CA VAL A 58 -5.09 -5.12 5.07
C VAL A 58 -4.71 -3.78 4.46
N ALA A 59 -5.11 -2.69 5.12
CA ALA A 59 -4.96 -1.36 4.52
C ALA A 59 -4.87 -0.28 5.58
N ARG A 60 -4.24 0.83 5.19
CA ARG A 60 -4.26 2.10 5.91
C ARG A 60 -4.62 3.16 4.89
N GLY A 61 -5.53 4.05 5.24
CA GLY A 61 -6.01 5.04 4.28
C GLY A 61 -6.38 6.35 4.93
N GLN A 62 -6.49 7.35 4.09
CA GLN A 62 -6.99 8.67 4.44
C GLN A 62 -7.63 9.30 3.22
N LYS A 63 -8.49 10.29 3.44
CA LYS A 63 -9.23 10.92 2.35
C LYS A 63 -8.29 11.69 1.43
N GLY A 64 -8.28 11.34 0.15
CA GLY A 64 -7.67 12.11 -0.93
C GLY A 64 -6.15 12.00 -1.07
N TYR A 65 -5.44 11.48 -0.07
CA TYR A 65 -3.98 11.42 -0.07
C TYR A 65 -3.47 10.08 0.40
N ASN A 66 -2.25 9.73 -0.03
CA ASN A 66 -1.52 8.57 0.50
C ASN A 66 -2.36 7.28 0.45
N GLY A 67 -2.19 6.41 1.42
CA GLY A 67 -2.92 5.16 1.50
C GLY A 67 -2.14 3.99 0.92
N VAL A 68 -2.13 2.89 1.66
CA VAL A 68 -1.47 1.64 1.26
C VAL A 68 -2.41 0.49 1.52
N ALA A 69 -2.40 -0.51 0.65
CA ALA A 69 -3.23 -1.70 0.80
C ALA A 69 -2.48 -2.93 0.34
N ILE A 70 -2.82 -4.06 0.94
CA ILE A 70 -2.33 -5.38 0.53
C ILE A 70 -3.56 -6.24 0.27
N LEU A 71 -3.71 -6.70 -0.96
CA LEU A 71 -4.76 -7.63 -1.36
C LEU A 71 -4.14 -9.00 -1.51
N SER A 72 -4.81 -10.06 -1.04
CA SER A 72 -4.25 -11.41 -1.06
C SER A 72 -5.29 -12.47 -1.31
N LYS A 73 -4.91 -13.47 -2.12
CA LYS A 73 -5.65 -14.73 -2.23
C LYS A 73 -5.42 -15.60 -1.01
N LEU A 74 -4.25 -15.45 -0.38
CA LEU A 74 -3.82 -16.27 0.76
C LEU A 74 -4.24 -15.60 2.06
N PRO A 75 -4.52 -16.37 3.13
CA PRO A 75 -4.84 -15.78 4.42
C PRO A 75 -3.71 -14.88 4.92
N ILE A 76 -4.06 -13.67 5.30
CA ILE A 76 -3.15 -12.72 5.91
C ILE A 76 -3.87 -12.06 7.08
N GLU A 77 -3.09 -11.58 8.05
CA GLU A 77 -3.62 -10.79 9.16
C GLU A 77 -2.93 -9.43 9.21
N ASP A 78 -3.64 -8.46 9.79
CA ASP A 78 -3.10 -7.11 9.99
C ASP A 78 -2.06 -7.17 11.11
N ALA A 79 -0.82 -6.92 10.76
CA ALA A 79 0.30 -6.91 11.72
C ALA A 79 0.74 -5.48 12.08
N GLY A 80 -0.04 -4.46 11.67
CA GLY A 80 0.20 -3.08 12.04
C GLY A 80 0.82 -2.25 10.94
N GLY A 81 1.54 -1.25 11.36
CA GLY A 81 2.24 -0.29 10.51
C GLY A 81 2.84 0.78 11.39
N ALA A 82 3.79 1.53 10.84
CA ALA A 82 4.48 2.58 11.57
C ALA A 82 4.16 3.97 11.00
N ASN A 83 4.29 4.98 11.84
CA ASN A 83 4.14 6.39 11.46
C ASN A 83 5.54 6.97 11.26
N TYR A 84 6.12 6.68 10.11
CA TYR A 84 7.49 7.13 9.79
C TYR A 84 7.54 8.64 9.60
N ALA A 85 8.68 9.23 9.96
CA ALA A 85 8.95 10.67 9.85
C ALA A 85 7.92 11.53 10.60
N SER A 86 7.17 10.96 11.53
CA SER A 86 6.13 11.63 12.32
C SER A 86 5.10 12.37 11.47
N LEU A 87 4.84 11.89 10.25
CA LEU A 87 3.96 12.55 9.29
C LEU A 87 2.49 12.27 9.53
N ASN A 88 2.17 11.22 10.27
CA ASN A 88 0.79 10.76 10.47
C ASN A 88 0.08 10.50 9.12
N HIS A 89 0.84 10.01 8.15
CA HIS A 89 0.33 9.64 6.83
C HIS A 89 0.12 8.13 6.74
N ALA A 90 -0.85 7.72 5.95
CA ALA A 90 -1.10 6.30 5.66
C ALA A 90 -0.07 5.81 4.62
N ARG A 91 1.14 5.48 5.06
CA ARG A 91 2.28 5.14 4.20
C ARG A 91 2.86 3.75 4.44
N HIS A 92 2.43 3.07 5.49
CA HIS A 92 2.99 1.76 5.85
C HIS A 92 1.91 0.85 6.40
N VAL A 93 1.86 -0.39 5.89
CA VAL A 93 1.01 -1.44 6.44
C VAL A 93 1.77 -2.77 6.38
N ILE A 94 1.53 -3.60 7.37
CA ILE A 94 2.19 -4.92 7.47
C ILE A 94 1.11 -6.00 7.44
N ALA A 95 1.28 -6.98 6.58
CA ALA A 95 0.48 -8.19 6.55
C ALA A 95 1.35 -9.37 6.99
N ARG A 96 0.80 -10.22 7.86
CA ARG A 96 1.49 -11.45 8.27
C ARG A 96 0.79 -12.65 7.66
N MET A 97 1.55 -13.50 7.00
CA MET A 97 1.06 -14.76 6.44
C MET A 97 1.04 -15.86 7.50
N GLU A 98 0.28 -16.94 7.24
CA GLU A 98 0.18 -18.06 8.17
C GLU A 98 1.54 -18.70 8.48
N ASN A 99 2.47 -18.69 7.54
CA ASN A 99 3.82 -19.23 7.74
C ASN A 99 4.76 -18.28 8.50
N GLY A 100 4.26 -17.14 8.99
CA GLY A 100 5.03 -16.17 9.74
C GLY A 100 5.74 -15.12 8.90
N VAL A 101 5.72 -15.22 7.59
CA VAL A 101 6.32 -14.21 6.71
C VAL A 101 5.53 -12.92 6.83
N GLU A 102 6.24 -11.81 7.01
CA GLU A 102 5.64 -10.47 7.04
C GLU A 102 5.91 -9.76 5.72
N ILE A 103 4.86 -9.13 5.20
CA ILE A 103 4.95 -8.29 4.00
C ILE A 103 4.75 -6.85 4.43
N HIS A 104 5.76 -6.03 4.18
CA HIS A 104 5.72 -4.60 4.48
C HIS A 104 5.47 -3.84 3.19
N ASN A 105 4.39 -3.08 3.16
CA ASN A 105 4.05 -2.23 2.04
C ASN A 105 4.29 -0.78 2.43
N HIS A 106 5.24 -0.14 1.77
CA HIS A 106 5.63 1.24 2.04
C HIS A 106 5.31 2.14 0.86
N TYR A 107 4.78 3.31 1.16
CA TYR A 107 4.72 4.42 0.22
C TYR A 107 5.72 5.48 0.68
N ILE A 108 6.93 5.38 0.17
CA ILE A 108 8.04 6.29 0.54
C ILE A 108 7.76 7.67 -0.04
N PRO A 109 7.95 8.76 0.75
CA PRO A 109 7.75 10.12 0.23
C PRO A 109 8.58 10.38 -1.02
N ALA A 110 7.98 11.10 -1.98
CA ALA A 110 8.62 11.38 -3.28
C ALA A 110 9.84 12.29 -3.17
N GLY A 111 9.87 13.18 -2.17
CA GLY A 111 11.01 14.05 -1.94
C GLY A 111 10.98 15.36 -2.73
N GLY A 112 10.01 15.55 -3.64
CA GLY A 112 9.90 16.77 -4.43
C GLY A 112 11.03 16.94 -5.45
N ASP A 113 11.22 18.16 -5.93
CA ASP A 113 12.10 18.44 -7.08
C ASP A 113 13.54 18.84 -6.70
N THR A 114 13.76 19.32 -5.47
CA THR A 114 15.07 19.82 -5.03
C THR A 114 15.62 18.92 -3.91
N PRO A 115 16.80 18.31 -4.07
CA PRO A 115 17.36 17.40 -3.06
C PRO A 115 18.09 18.18 -1.96
N ASP A 116 17.36 19.03 -1.26
CA ASP A 116 17.87 19.88 -0.18
C ASP A 116 16.82 19.96 0.92
N ARG A 117 17.13 19.43 2.12
CA ARG A 117 16.23 19.42 3.26
C ARG A 117 15.74 20.81 3.65
N GLU A 118 16.61 21.83 3.59
CA GLU A 118 16.27 23.19 4.00
C GLU A 118 15.39 23.88 2.96
N ALA A 119 15.66 23.68 1.68
CA ALA A 119 14.90 24.28 0.59
C ALA A 119 13.63 23.51 0.24
N ASN A 120 13.52 22.24 0.62
CA ASN A 120 12.44 21.36 0.21
C ASN A 120 12.00 20.46 1.37
N VAL A 121 10.89 20.81 1.99
CA VAL A 121 10.31 20.04 3.12
C VAL A 121 10.03 18.60 2.73
N LYS A 122 9.56 18.36 1.51
CA LYS A 122 9.27 17.00 1.02
C LYS A 122 10.53 16.12 0.98
N PHE A 123 11.66 16.71 0.61
CA PHE A 123 12.93 15.98 0.61
C PHE A 123 13.36 15.61 2.03
N GLY A 124 13.19 16.54 2.99
CA GLY A 124 13.44 16.27 4.40
C GLY A 124 12.56 15.13 4.93
N GLN A 125 11.29 15.13 4.56
CA GLN A 125 10.36 14.07 4.93
C GLN A 125 10.81 12.71 4.37
N LYS A 126 11.27 12.68 3.13
CA LYS A 126 11.80 11.47 2.52
C LYS A 126 13.03 10.96 3.26
N LEU A 127 13.98 11.85 3.58
CA LEU A 127 15.17 11.47 4.33
C LEU A 127 14.83 10.92 5.70
N ASP A 128 13.90 11.55 6.42
CA ASP A 128 13.46 11.10 7.73
C ASP A 128 12.80 9.72 7.63
N TYR A 129 11.96 9.52 6.64
CA TYR A 129 11.31 8.24 6.40
C TYR A 129 12.35 7.13 6.17
N LEU A 130 13.32 7.38 5.29
CA LEU A 130 14.37 6.40 4.98
C LEU A 130 15.27 6.11 6.18
N THR A 131 15.53 7.12 7.03
CA THR A 131 16.33 6.94 8.24
C THR A 131 15.62 6.06 9.26
N GLU A 132 14.31 6.23 9.42
CA GLU A 132 13.51 5.48 10.39
C GLU A 132 13.14 4.07 9.90
N LEU A 133 13.22 3.86 8.59
CA LEU A 133 12.92 2.57 7.98
C LEU A 133 13.91 1.51 8.43
#